data_b371f83e8bd3ea4ea97f0ffc493879a3
#
_entry.id   b371f83e8bd3ea4ea97f0ffc493879a3
#
_cell.length_a   1.000
_cell.length_b   1.000
_cell.length_c   1.000
_cell.angle_alpha   90.00
_cell.angle_beta   90.00
_cell.angle_gamma   90.00
#
_symmetry.space_group_name_H-M   'P 1'
#
loop_
_entity.id
_entity.type
_entity.pdbx_description
1 polymer ?
#
loop_
_entity_poly.entity_id
_entity_poly.type
_entity_poly.pdbx_seq_one_letter_code
_entity_poly.pdbx_strand_id
1 'polypeptide(L)'
;MFKNLYEKILSKEEKISLVGLGYVGMPIAVAFAKKVDVIGYDLNAKKIELYKSGVDPTLEVGDEAIKNTTVEFTCDETKLREAKFHIVAVPTPVNDDHTPDLTPVEGASRILGRNLTKGSVVVFESTVYPGVTEDICVPILEKESGLKCGVDFKIGYSPERINPGDKVHRLETIVKIVSGMDAETLDIVAKVYELVVEAGVHRAESIKVGEAAKVIENSQRDINIAFMNELSIIFNKMGIDTKAVLEAAGTKWNFLKFFPGLVGGHCIGVDPYYLTYKAEQLGYHSQVILAGRRINDDMGKYVAENVVKKLIAAGKNVKDAKVAILGFTFKENCPDTRNTRVIDIINELAEYGITPAVADPVADAEEGKQHYGIEFADIGTVKEMDAVIIAVGHTEFMSFAMNDIDSFFANGDNSGKVLVDVKGVLDRKTYTEAGYQYWRL
;
A
#
# COMPACT_ATOMS: atom_id res chain seq x y z
N MET A 1 -24.89 23.22 18.89
CA MET A 1 -24.70 21.77 19.03
C MET A 1 -23.23 21.39 18.82
N PHE A 2 -22.59 21.84 17.75
CA PHE A 2 -21.20 21.50 17.41
C PHE A 2 -20.14 22.40 18.02
N LYS A 3 -20.47 23.65 18.31
CA LYS A 3 -19.56 24.77 18.64
C LYS A 3 -18.54 24.50 19.76
N ASN A 4 -18.80 23.58 20.67
CA ASN A 4 -17.94 23.24 21.80
C ASN A 4 -17.50 21.77 21.76
N LEU A 5 -17.62 21.08 20.61
CA LEU A 5 -17.28 19.65 20.55
C LEU A 5 -15.80 19.40 20.82
N TYR A 6 -14.91 20.23 20.25
CA TYR A 6 -13.48 20.12 20.49
C TYR A 6 -13.13 20.24 21.99
N GLU A 7 -13.67 21.26 22.66
CA GLU A 7 -13.44 21.49 24.09
C GLU A 7 -13.96 20.30 24.94
N LYS A 8 -15.11 19.74 24.57
CA LYS A 8 -15.67 18.56 25.24
C LYS A 8 -14.84 17.31 25.03
N ILE A 9 -14.26 17.12 23.86
CA ILE A 9 -13.31 16.05 23.60
C ILE A 9 -12.06 16.23 24.46
N LEU A 10 -11.53 17.44 24.52
CA LEU A 10 -10.33 17.76 25.28
C LEU A 10 -10.56 17.61 26.79
N SER A 11 -11.75 17.98 27.31
CA SER A 11 -12.13 17.78 28.72
C SER A 11 -12.58 16.36 29.04
N LYS A 12 -12.63 15.45 28.05
CA LYS A 12 -13.10 14.07 28.17
C LYS A 12 -14.59 13.93 28.52
N GLU A 13 -15.39 14.96 28.29
CA GLU A 13 -16.85 14.88 28.35
C GLU A 13 -17.41 14.09 27.17
N GLU A 14 -16.74 14.16 26.02
CA GLU A 14 -17.10 13.45 24.81
C GLU A 14 -15.91 12.61 24.31
N LYS A 15 -16.19 11.43 23.76
CA LYS A 15 -15.19 10.49 23.26
C LYS A 15 -15.00 10.61 21.75
N ILE A 16 -13.83 10.15 21.28
CA ILE A 16 -13.57 9.85 19.87
C ILE A 16 -13.82 8.35 19.64
N SER A 17 -14.38 7.97 18.49
CA SER A 17 -14.37 6.56 18.07
C SER A 17 -13.58 6.37 16.78
N LEU A 18 -12.85 5.27 16.70
CA LEU A 18 -12.21 4.74 15.50
C LEU A 18 -12.98 3.52 15.02
N VAL A 19 -13.47 3.55 13.77
CA VAL A 19 -14.16 2.44 13.10
C VAL A 19 -13.22 1.83 12.08
N GLY A 20 -12.75 0.62 12.37
CA GLY A 20 -11.69 -0.06 11.64
C GLY A 20 -10.32 0.14 12.31
N LEU A 21 -9.77 -0.94 12.86
CA LEU A 21 -8.50 -0.97 13.60
C LEU A 21 -7.42 -1.73 12.81
N GLY A 22 -7.26 -1.36 11.54
CA GLY A 22 -6.20 -1.85 10.68
C GLY A 22 -4.95 -0.97 10.73
N TYR A 23 -4.15 -1.03 9.67
CA TYR A 23 -2.88 -0.28 9.49
C TYR A 23 -3.04 1.24 9.66
N VAL A 24 -4.21 1.78 9.35
CA VAL A 24 -4.53 3.20 9.48
C VAL A 24 -5.14 3.50 10.83
N GLY A 25 -6.21 2.79 11.18
CA GLY A 25 -7.01 3.12 12.36
C GLY A 25 -6.29 2.86 13.68
N MET A 26 -5.45 1.82 13.79
CA MET A 26 -4.77 1.51 15.04
C MET A 26 -3.74 2.57 15.45
N PRO A 27 -2.81 3.01 14.57
CA PRO A 27 -1.90 4.11 14.90
C PRO A 27 -2.63 5.39 15.33
N ILE A 28 -3.72 5.73 14.62
CA ILE A 28 -4.54 6.91 14.94
C ILE A 28 -5.20 6.75 16.32
N ALA A 29 -5.80 5.58 16.61
CA ALA A 29 -6.43 5.30 17.89
C ALA A 29 -5.47 5.44 19.07
N VAL A 30 -4.29 4.84 18.95
CA VAL A 30 -3.24 4.90 19.97
C VAL A 30 -2.70 6.32 20.15
N ALA A 31 -2.54 7.07 19.06
CA ALA A 31 -2.09 8.47 19.13
C ALA A 31 -3.10 9.35 19.87
N PHE A 32 -4.39 9.26 19.53
CA PHE A 32 -5.45 10.01 20.22
C PHE A 32 -5.62 9.59 21.68
N ALA A 33 -5.49 8.29 22.00
CA ALA A 33 -5.63 7.77 23.36
C ALA A 33 -4.59 8.34 24.34
N LYS A 34 -3.46 8.87 23.85
CA LYS A 34 -2.51 9.62 24.68
C LYS A 34 -3.05 10.97 25.17
N LYS A 35 -4.11 11.48 24.58
CA LYS A 35 -4.64 12.83 24.83
C LYS A 35 -6.10 12.82 25.31
N VAL A 36 -6.93 11.98 24.71
CA VAL A 36 -8.40 11.96 24.89
C VAL A 36 -8.91 10.53 25.03
N ASP A 37 -10.18 10.36 25.39
CA ASP A 37 -10.79 9.04 25.50
C ASP A 37 -11.21 8.52 24.12
N VAL A 38 -10.82 7.27 23.82
CA VAL A 38 -10.99 6.66 22.50
C VAL A 38 -11.66 5.30 22.60
N ILE A 39 -12.68 5.10 21.77
CA ILE A 39 -13.32 3.79 21.53
C ILE A 39 -12.77 3.26 20.19
N GLY A 40 -12.11 2.11 20.22
CA GLY A 40 -11.65 1.40 19.03
C GLY A 40 -12.59 0.26 18.67
N TYR A 41 -13.29 0.39 17.56
CA TYR A 41 -14.24 -0.59 17.05
C TYR A 41 -13.72 -1.32 15.82
N ASP A 42 -13.78 -2.65 15.82
CA ASP A 42 -13.50 -3.48 14.63
C ASP A 42 -14.48 -4.67 14.60
N LEU A 43 -14.92 -5.06 13.39
CA LEU A 43 -15.79 -6.23 13.18
C LEU A 43 -15.11 -7.56 13.51
N ASN A 44 -13.78 -7.62 13.43
CA ASN A 44 -13.02 -8.83 13.67
C ASN A 44 -12.82 -9.09 15.17
N ALA A 45 -13.67 -9.94 15.73
CA ALA A 45 -13.60 -10.28 17.15
C ALA A 45 -12.25 -10.88 17.57
N LYS A 46 -11.61 -11.69 16.70
CA LYS A 46 -10.28 -12.25 17.00
C LYS A 46 -9.23 -11.16 17.13
N LYS A 47 -9.28 -10.16 16.25
CA LYS A 47 -8.39 -9.01 16.30
C LYS A 47 -8.59 -8.20 17.59
N ILE A 48 -9.85 -7.95 17.97
CA ILE A 48 -10.17 -7.27 19.23
C ILE A 48 -9.64 -8.04 20.45
N GLU A 49 -9.74 -9.36 20.47
CA GLU A 49 -9.18 -10.18 21.56
C GLU A 49 -7.64 -10.07 21.62
N LEU A 50 -6.95 -10.07 20.49
CA LEU A 50 -5.51 -9.85 20.45
C LEU A 50 -5.13 -8.48 21.02
N TYR A 51 -5.81 -7.40 20.61
CA TYR A 51 -5.56 -6.06 21.17
C TYR A 51 -5.82 -6.02 22.68
N LYS A 52 -6.91 -6.61 23.16
CA LYS A 52 -7.19 -6.71 24.61
C LYS A 52 -6.12 -7.51 25.36
N SER A 53 -5.50 -8.49 24.71
CA SER A 53 -4.40 -9.25 25.32
C SER A 53 -3.03 -8.55 25.21
N GLY A 54 -2.98 -7.37 24.60
CA GLY A 54 -1.75 -6.58 24.43
C GLY A 54 -0.88 -6.99 23.24
N VAL A 55 -1.47 -7.66 22.26
CA VAL A 55 -0.77 -8.08 21.03
C VAL A 55 -1.22 -7.20 19.86
N ASP A 56 -0.27 -6.73 19.06
CA ASP A 56 -0.52 -5.97 17.83
C ASP A 56 -0.44 -6.86 16.58
N PRO A 57 -1.57 -7.36 16.06
CA PRO A 57 -1.54 -8.18 14.86
C PRO A 57 -1.21 -7.39 13.58
N THR A 58 -1.17 -6.05 13.63
CA THR A 58 -0.82 -5.21 12.47
C THR A 58 0.67 -4.88 12.41
N LEU A 59 1.40 -5.06 13.50
CA LEU A 59 2.82 -4.71 13.68
C LEU A 59 3.15 -3.22 13.44
N GLU A 60 2.13 -2.34 13.45
CA GLU A 60 2.30 -0.91 13.16
C GLU A 60 2.73 -0.10 14.39
N VAL A 61 2.15 -0.41 15.54
CA VAL A 61 2.44 0.30 16.80
C VAL A 61 3.26 -0.54 17.77
N GLY A 62 3.21 -1.85 17.64
CA GLY A 62 3.87 -2.84 18.47
C GLY A 62 3.16 -3.16 19.79
N ASP A 63 3.41 -4.34 20.31
CA ASP A 63 2.75 -4.89 21.50
C ASP A 63 2.87 -3.99 22.74
N GLU A 64 4.00 -3.32 22.90
CA GLU A 64 4.21 -2.43 24.05
C GLU A 64 3.24 -1.24 24.02
N ALA A 65 3.02 -0.66 22.85
CA ALA A 65 2.08 0.45 22.69
C ALA A 65 0.64 -0.02 22.93
N ILE A 66 0.28 -1.23 22.46
CA ILE A 66 -1.04 -1.81 22.72
C ILE A 66 -1.27 -2.09 24.21
N LYS A 67 -0.27 -2.63 24.92
CA LYS A 67 -0.36 -2.88 26.38
C LYS A 67 -0.53 -1.60 27.20
N ASN A 68 0.02 -0.50 26.73
CA ASN A 68 0.05 0.77 27.47
C ASN A 68 -1.06 1.76 27.02
N THR A 69 -1.82 1.44 25.96
CA THR A 69 -2.88 2.33 25.48
C THR A 69 -4.13 2.29 26.37
N THR A 70 -4.88 3.39 26.37
CA THR A 70 -6.19 3.50 27.04
C THR A 70 -7.35 3.34 26.08
N VAL A 71 -7.12 2.88 24.85
CA VAL A 71 -8.19 2.62 23.86
C VAL A 71 -9.15 1.55 24.40
N GLU A 72 -10.45 1.86 24.41
CA GLU A 72 -11.52 0.89 24.72
C GLU A 72 -11.79 0.03 23.47
N PHE A 73 -11.16 -1.14 23.37
CA PHE A 73 -11.32 -2.06 22.25
C PHE A 73 -12.63 -2.82 22.31
N THR A 74 -13.43 -2.80 21.24
CA THR A 74 -14.74 -3.45 21.21
C THR A 74 -15.13 -3.91 19.80
N CYS A 75 -15.93 -4.98 19.73
CA CYS A 75 -16.73 -5.38 18.58
C CYS A 75 -18.23 -5.12 18.77
N ASP A 76 -18.62 -4.49 19.88
CA ASP A 76 -20.00 -4.07 20.14
C ASP A 76 -20.24 -2.68 19.51
N GLU A 77 -21.02 -2.65 18.40
CA GLU A 77 -21.32 -1.40 17.69
C GLU A 77 -22.09 -0.38 18.54
N THR A 78 -22.82 -0.84 19.60
CA THR A 78 -23.60 0.08 20.44
C THR A 78 -22.74 1.04 21.25
N LYS A 79 -21.46 0.68 21.47
CA LYS A 79 -20.47 1.54 22.11
C LYS A 79 -20.19 2.82 21.32
N LEU A 80 -20.38 2.80 20.01
CA LEU A 80 -20.20 3.98 19.16
C LEU A 80 -21.12 5.14 19.56
N ARG A 81 -22.25 4.87 20.23
CA ARG A 81 -23.18 5.89 20.74
C ARG A 81 -22.57 6.78 21.82
N GLU A 82 -21.53 6.31 22.48
CA GLU A 82 -20.83 7.04 23.55
C GLU A 82 -19.86 8.10 23.00
N ALA A 83 -19.60 8.11 21.68
CA ALA A 83 -18.73 9.08 21.04
C ALA A 83 -19.50 10.12 20.23
N LYS A 84 -18.85 11.28 19.98
CA LYS A 84 -19.39 12.36 19.15
C LYS A 84 -18.47 12.72 17.98
N PHE A 85 -17.24 12.28 17.99
CA PHE A 85 -16.32 12.43 16.88
C PHE A 85 -15.91 11.05 16.41
N HIS A 86 -16.29 10.69 15.20
CA HIS A 86 -16.12 9.36 14.65
C HIS A 86 -15.13 9.41 13.48
N ILE A 87 -14.12 8.57 13.51
CA ILE A 87 -13.15 8.41 12.43
C ILE A 87 -13.36 7.03 11.80
N VAL A 88 -13.59 6.99 10.50
CA VAL A 88 -13.80 5.77 9.73
C VAL A 88 -12.55 5.45 8.92
N ALA A 89 -11.84 4.39 9.28
CA ALA A 89 -10.55 3.98 8.72
C ALA A 89 -10.57 2.51 8.26
N VAL A 90 -11.50 2.19 7.37
CA VAL A 90 -11.68 0.85 6.80
C VAL A 90 -10.98 0.73 5.44
N PRO A 91 -10.58 -0.48 5.00
CA PRO A 91 -9.94 -0.67 3.72
C PRO A 91 -10.87 -0.34 2.54
N THR A 92 -10.28 0.00 1.41
CA THR A 92 -10.96 0.31 0.15
C THR A 92 -10.25 -0.42 -0.99
N PRO A 93 -10.47 -1.74 -1.15
CA PRO A 93 -9.86 -2.52 -2.21
C PRO A 93 -10.52 -2.26 -3.57
N VAL A 94 -10.02 -2.93 -4.60
CA VAL A 94 -10.66 -3.01 -5.92
C VAL A 94 -11.12 -4.44 -6.17
N ASN A 95 -12.16 -4.59 -6.98
CA ASN A 95 -12.63 -5.86 -7.51
C ASN A 95 -11.66 -6.40 -8.60
N ASP A 96 -11.84 -7.64 -9.03
CA ASP A 96 -11.03 -8.27 -10.08
C ASP A 96 -11.07 -7.50 -11.42
N ASP A 97 -12.16 -6.79 -11.69
CA ASP A 97 -12.33 -5.92 -12.85
C ASP A 97 -11.76 -4.50 -12.65
N HIS A 98 -10.99 -4.30 -11.56
CA HIS A 98 -10.40 -3.02 -11.15
C HIS A 98 -11.41 -1.90 -10.82
N THR A 99 -12.69 -2.23 -10.63
CA THR A 99 -13.66 -1.27 -10.09
C THR A 99 -13.48 -1.11 -8.58
N PRO A 100 -13.72 0.09 -8.01
CA PRO A 100 -13.66 0.30 -6.56
C PRO A 100 -14.64 -0.61 -5.80
N ASP A 101 -14.16 -1.33 -4.80
CA ASP A 101 -15.03 -2.02 -3.84
C ASP A 101 -15.30 -1.11 -2.63
N LEU A 102 -16.48 -0.52 -2.62
CA LEU A 102 -16.94 0.35 -1.53
C LEU A 102 -17.66 -0.41 -0.40
N THR A 103 -17.78 -1.74 -0.51
CA THR A 103 -18.47 -2.57 0.49
C THR A 103 -18.01 -2.30 1.92
N PRO A 104 -16.69 -2.20 2.23
CA PRO A 104 -16.24 -1.93 3.59
C PRO A 104 -16.65 -0.54 4.09
N VAL A 105 -16.52 0.51 3.28
CA VAL A 105 -16.86 1.89 3.68
C VAL A 105 -18.38 2.08 3.81
N GLU A 106 -19.16 1.47 2.93
CA GLU A 106 -20.62 1.44 3.05
C GLU A 106 -21.07 0.66 4.29
N GLY A 107 -20.43 -0.50 4.57
CA GLY A 107 -20.70 -1.30 5.76
C GLY A 107 -20.40 -0.52 7.04
N ALA A 108 -19.27 0.15 7.11
CA ALA A 108 -18.90 1.02 8.22
C ALA A 108 -19.90 2.17 8.39
N SER A 109 -20.34 2.78 7.28
CA SER A 109 -21.36 3.84 7.30
C SER A 109 -22.70 3.35 7.81
N ARG A 110 -23.13 2.11 7.48
CA ARG A 110 -24.37 1.51 8.02
C ARG A 110 -24.25 1.25 9.53
N ILE A 111 -23.14 0.66 9.98
CA ILE A 111 -22.91 0.38 11.39
C ILE A 111 -22.92 1.68 12.20
N LEU A 112 -22.14 2.66 11.72
CA LEU A 112 -22.09 3.96 12.39
C LEU A 112 -23.44 4.66 12.36
N GLY A 113 -24.16 4.63 11.24
CA GLY A 113 -25.48 5.23 11.08
C GLY A 113 -26.48 4.74 12.12
N ARG A 114 -26.57 3.42 12.36
CA ARG A 114 -27.45 2.83 13.39
C ARG A 114 -27.14 3.32 14.81
N ASN A 115 -25.92 3.79 15.02
CA ASN A 115 -25.44 4.21 16.34
C ASN A 115 -25.16 5.71 16.43
N LEU A 116 -25.37 6.46 15.35
CA LEU A 116 -25.10 7.89 15.28
C LEU A 116 -26.08 8.67 16.17
N THR A 117 -25.56 9.65 16.89
CA THR A 117 -26.34 10.51 17.77
C THR A 117 -26.23 11.98 17.34
N LYS A 118 -27.23 12.79 17.69
CA LYS A 118 -27.23 14.24 17.33
C LYS A 118 -25.99 14.94 17.89
N GLY A 119 -25.39 15.82 17.10
CA GLY A 119 -24.19 16.56 17.45
C GLY A 119 -22.89 15.85 17.10
N SER A 120 -22.96 14.71 16.42
CA SER A 120 -21.79 13.96 15.97
C SER A 120 -21.14 14.58 14.73
N VAL A 121 -19.82 14.44 14.64
CA VAL A 121 -19.00 14.69 13.43
C VAL A 121 -18.41 13.36 12.99
N VAL A 122 -18.59 13.02 11.70
CA VAL A 122 -18.04 11.80 11.10
C VAL A 122 -16.96 12.18 10.11
N VAL A 123 -15.75 11.65 10.29
CA VAL A 123 -14.59 11.89 9.42
C VAL A 123 -14.17 10.58 8.75
N PHE A 124 -14.11 10.58 7.43
CA PHE A 124 -13.61 9.42 6.69
C PHE A 124 -12.12 9.58 6.39
N GLU A 125 -11.35 8.52 6.67
CA GLU A 125 -9.92 8.41 6.37
C GLU A 125 -9.65 7.49 5.17
N SER A 126 -10.61 6.61 4.88
CA SER A 126 -10.50 5.63 3.80
C SER A 126 -10.26 6.31 2.46
N THR A 127 -9.34 5.77 1.64
CA THR A 127 -9.06 6.29 0.30
C THR A 127 -10.25 6.02 -0.63
N VAL A 128 -10.82 7.08 -1.19
CA VAL A 128 -11.99 6.99 -2.08
C VAL A 128 -11.85 7.98 -3.23
N TYR A 129 -12.59 7.78 -4.32
CA TYR A 129 -12.67 8.79 -5.38
C TYR A 129 -13.51 10.00 -4.94
N PRO A 130 -13.28 11.19 -5.54
CA PRO A 130 -14.00 12.41 -5.17
C PRO A 130 -15.52 12.25 -5.25
N GLY A 131 -16.19 12.54 -4.14
CA GLY A 131 -17.64 12.49 -3.98
C GLY A 131 -18.17 11.29 -3.19
N VAL A 132 -17.37 10.26 -2.90
CA VAL A 132 -17.86 9.07 -2.16
C VAL A 132 -18.39 9.45 -0.78
N THR A 133 -17.68 10.29 -0.04
CA THR A 133 -18.11 10.72 1.30
C THR A 133 -19.48 11.39 1.27
N GLU A 134 -19.67 12.34 0.33
CA GLU A 134 -20.91 13.13 0.25
C GLU A 134 -22.03 12.39 -0.48
N ASP A 135 -21.71 11.75 -1.63
CA ASP A 135 -22.72 11.21 -2.54
C ASP A 135 -23.16 9.77 -2.16
N ILE A 136 -22.33 9.03 -1.39
CA ILE A 136 -22.59 7.63 -1.01
C ILE A 136 -22.71 7.47 0.50
N CYS A 137 -21.71 7.89 1.29
CA CYS A 137 -21.70 7.63 2.72
C CYS A 137 -22.78 8.45 3.46
N VAL A 138 -22.99 9.72 3.10
CA VAL A 138 -24.02 10.57 3.74
C VAL A 138 -25.41 9.99 3.60
N PRO A 139 -25.91 9.59 2.40
CA PRO A 139 -27.23 8.96 2.27
C PRO A 139 -27.39 7.70 3.13
N ILE A 140 -26.33 6.92 3.29
CA ILE A 140 -26.36 5.73 4.16
C ILE A 140 -26.49 6.13 5.62
N LEU A 141 -25.66 7.08 6.08
CA LEU A 141 -25.73 7.59 7.45
C LEU A 141 -27.10 8.18 7.78
N GLU A 142 -27.70 8.99 6.87
CA GLU A 142 -29.02 9.55 7.05
C GLU A 142 -30.11 8.46 7.13
N LYS A 143 -30.06 7.48 6.22
CA LYS A 143 -31.03 6.39 6.17
C LYS A 143 -31.01 5.53 7.45
N GLU A 144 -29.84 5.16 7.90
CA GLU A 144 -29.68 4.27 9.05
C GLU A 144 -29.92 4.97 10.38
N SER A 145 -29.60 6.26 10.50
CA SER A 145 -29.75 7.02 11.74
C SER A 145 -31.10 7.72 11.87
N GLY A 146 -31.76 8.01 10.76
CA GLY A 146 -32.92 8.92 10.72
C GLY A 146 -32.56 10.38 10.96
N LEU A 147 -31.27 10.72 11.03
CA LEU A 147 -30.74 12.06 11.25
C LEU A 147 -30.45 12.77 9.92
N LYS A 148 -30.33 14.09 9.96
CA LYS A 148 -30.08 14.91 8.77
C LYS A 148 -28.66 15.50 8.80
N CYS A 149 -27.88 15.23 7.75
CA CYS A 149 -26.56 15.81 7.59
C CYS A 149 -26.62 17.32 7.47
N GLY A 150 -25.68 18.02 8.10
CA GLY A 150 -25.63 19.48 8.17
C GLY A 150 -26.55 20.07 9.26
N VAL A 151 -27.48 19.30 9.80
CA VAL A 151 -28.42 19.74 10.85
C VAL A 151 -28.17 18.97 12.15
N ASP A 152 -28.28 17.64 12.11
CA ASP A 152 -28.17 16.77 13.29
C ASP A 152 -26.76 16.18 13.46
N PHE A 153 -26.04 15.97 12.36
CA PHE A 153 -24.63 15.55 12.32
C PHE A 153 -23.89 16.24 11.18
N LYS A 154 -22.57 16.20 11.23
CA LYS A 154 -21.70 16.79 10.21
C LYS A 154 -20.66 15.80 9.73
N ILE A 155 -20.08 16.05 8.54
CA ILE A 155 -19.09 15.19 7.92
C ILE A 155 -17.80 15.94 7.57
N GLY A 156 -16.69 15.22 7.61
CA GLY A 156 -15.38 15.65 7.16
C GLY A 156 -14.63 14.53 6.46
N TYR A 157 -13.47 14.84 5.95
CA TYR A 157 -12.57 13.88 5.33
C TYR A 157 -11.12 14.25 5.65
N SER A 158 -10.32 13.24 5.98
CA SER A 158 -8.91 13.41 6.29
C SER A 158 -8.14 12.16 5.86
N PRO A 159 -7.52 12.15 4.65
CA PRO A 159 -6.89 10.94 4.13
C PRO A 159 -5.66 10.54 4.92
N GLU A 160 -5.41 9.23 5.00
CA GLU A 160 -4.16 8.72 5.51
C GLU A 160 -3.03 8.90 4.51
N ARG A 161 -1.85 9.33 4.99
CA ARG A 161 -0.66 9.60 4.18
C ARG A 161 0.57 8.82 4.63
N ILE A 162 0.44 7.98 5.67
CA ILE A 162 1.55 7.14 6.18
C ILE A 162 1.82 6.02 5.18
N ASN A 163 3.10 5.70 4.98
CA ASN A 163 3.51 4.49 4.28
C ASN A 163 3.73 3.38 5.32
N PRO A 164 3.06 2.22 5.21
CA PRO A 164 3.31 1.09 6.11
C PRO A 164 4.80 0.75 6.19
N GLY A 165 5.28 0.56 7.42
CA GLY A 165 6.69 0.27 7.71
C GLY A 165 7.65 1.47 7.67
N ASP A 166 7.21 2.68 7.34
CA ASP A 166 8.03 3.89 7.40
C ASP A 166 8.16 4.40 8.85
N LYS A 167 9.38 4.36 9.39
CA LYS A 167 9.65 4.76 10.77
C LYS A 167 9.94 6.26 10.93
N VAL A 168 10.09 6.99 9.83
CA VAL A 168 10.42 8.42 9.81
C VAL A 168 9.16 9.25 9.59
N HIS A 169 8.36 8.90 8.58
CA HIS A 169 7.15 9.63 8.20
C HIS A 169 5.94 8.99 8.89
N ARG A 170 5.68 9.44 10.11
CA ARG A 170 4.59 8.96 10.98
C ARG A 170 3.45 9.98 11.03
N LEU A 171 2.34 9.60 11.66
CA LEU A 171 1.18 10.48 11.86
C LEU A 171 1.58 11.85 12.42
N GLU A 172 2.46 11.87 13.39
CA GLU A 172 2.90 13.10 14.07
C GLU A 172 3.75 14.01 13.17
N THR A 173 4.53 13.44 12.24
CA THR A 173 5.57 14.14 11.46
C THR A 173 5.17 14.54 10.06
N ILE A 174 4.01 14.10 9.59
CA ILE A 174 3.50 14.41 8.24
C ILE A 174 2.35 15.43 8.33
N VAL A 175 2.40 16.50 7.52
CA VAL A 175 1.26 17.42 7.39
C VAL A 175 0.04 16.64 6.91
N LYS A 176 -1.02 16.61 7.73
CA LYS A 176 -2.25 15.89 7.39
C LYS A 176 -3.25 16.81 6.67
N ILE A 177 -3.92 16.29 5.65
CA ILE A 177 -5.00 17.01 4.98
C ILE A 177 -6.27 16.84 5.81
N VAL A 178 -6.99 17.92 6.03
CA VAL A 178 -8.29 17.90 6.72
C VAL A 178 -9.29 18.70 5.92
N SER A 179 -10.55 18.26 5.90
CA SER A 179 -11.64 18.96 5.25
C SER A 179 -12.95 18.76 6.01
N GLY A 180 -13.90 19.64 5.80
CA GLY A 180 -15.22 19.59 6.40
C GLY A 180 -16.27 20.11 5.44
N MET A 181 -17.54 19.71 5.66
CA MET A 181 -18.66 20.13 4.82
C MET A 181 -18.95 21.65 4.90
N ASP A 182 -18.51 22.28 5.98
CA ASP A 182 -18.59 23.73 6.21
C ASP A 182 -17.42 24.22 7.07
N ALA A 183 -17.29 25.53 7.23
CA ALA A 183 -16.18 26.15 7.95
C ALA A 183 -16.13 25.75 9.44
N GLU A 184 -17.28 25.56 10.11
CA GLU A 184 -17.35 25.10 11.50
C GLU A 184 -16.82 23.67 11.63
N THR A 185 -17.25 22.78 10.73
CA THR A 185 -16.78 21.38 10.71
C THR A 185 -15.29 21.30 10.41
N LEU A 186 -14.81 22.05 9.41
CA LEU A 186 -13.40 22.11 9.09
C LEU A 186 -12.55 22.56 10.30
N ASP A 187 -13.01 23.56 11.05
CA ASP A 187 -12.29 24.03 12.23
C ASP A 187 -12.26 22.98 13.35
N ILE A 188 -13.37 22.28 13.59
CA ILE A 188 -13.42 21.18 14.56
C ILE A 188 -12.47 20.05 14.15
N VAL A 189 -12.56 19.59 12.90
CA VAL A 189 -11.70 18.51 12.38
C VAL A 189 -10.24 18.90 12.47
N ALA A 190 -9.88 20.12 12.05
CA ALA A 190 -8.51 20.60 12.12
C ALA A 190 -7.97 20.58 13.57
N LYS A 191 -8.69 21.16 14.50
CA LYS A 191 -8.29 21.21 15.92
C LYS A 191 -8.16 19.83 16.55
N VAL A 192 -9.04 18.89 16.21
CA VAL A 192 -8.96 17.52 16.72
C VAL A 192 -7.69 16.84 16.19
N TYR A 193 -7.40 16.93 14.89
CA TYR A 193 -6.18 16.32 14.36
C TYR A 193 -4.88 17.00 14.82
N GLU A 194 -4.90 18.31 15.07
CA GLU A 194 -3.76 19.05 15.65
C GLU A 194 -3.37 18.56 17.04
N LEU A 195 -4.23 17.81 17.75
CA LEU A 195 -3.87 17.14 19.02
C LEU A 195 -2.76 16.09 18.85
N VAL A 196 -2.69 15.44 17.68
CA VAL A 196 -1.81 14.30 17.41
C VAL A 196 -0.85 14.53 16.23
N VAL A 197 -1.07 15.54 15.40
CA VAL A 197 -0.26 15.86 14.23
C VAL A 197 0.60 17.10 14.53
N GLU A 198 1.84 16.88 14.95
CA GLU A 198 2.79 17.95 15.30
C GLU A 198 3.21 18.78 14.08
N ALA A 199 3.27 18.14 12.90
CA ALA A 199 3.60 18.80 11.63
C ALA A 199 2.49 19.77 11.16
N GLY A 200 1.35 19.79 11.85
CA GLY A 200 0.19 20.61 11.52
C GLY A 200 -0.70 20.02 10.43
N VAL A 201 -1.77 20.74 10.09
CA VAL A 201 -2.78 20.29 9.13
C VAL A 201 -2.93 21.27 7.96
N HIS A 202 -3.16 20.72 6.78
CA HIS A 202 -3.59 21.47 5.59
C HIS A 202 -5.11 21.47 5.52
N ARG A 203 -5.74 22.62 5.65
CA ARG A 203 -7.20 22.80 5.57
C ARG A 203 -7.61 22.87 4.10
N ALA A 204 -8.12 21.77 3.55
CA ALA A 204 -8.56 21.71 2.17
C ALA A 204 -9.88 22.49 1.97
N GLU A 205 -10.08 23.03 0.78
CA GLU A 205 -11.24 23.87 0.41
C GLU A 205 -12.57 23.10 0.51
N SER A 206 -12.56 21.80 0.22
CA SER A 206 -13.74 20.93 0.31
C SER A 206 -13.36 19.48 0.56
N ILE A 207 -14.34 18.65 0.91
CA ILE A 207 -14.18 17.21 1.04
C ILE A 207 -13.67 16.60 -0.27
N LYS A 208 -14.27 16.95 -1.41
CA LYS A 208 -13.86 16.47 -2.73
C LYS A 208 -12.41 16.83 -3.09
N VAL A 209 -11.94 17.99 -2.66
CA VAL A 209 -10.52 18.38 -2.82
C VAL A 209 -9.62 17.48 -1.96
N GLY A 210 -10.00 17.17 -0.73
CA GLY A 210 -9.27 16.24 0.13
C GLY A 210 -9.19 14.83 -0.44
N GLU A 211 -10.31 14.30 -0.92
CA GLU A 211 -10.41 13.00 -1.59
C GLU A 211 -9.53 12.96 -2.86
N ALA A 212 -9.63 14.00 -3.71
CA ALA A 212 -8.82 14.10 -4.92
C ALA A 212 -7.32 14.16 -4.61
N ALA A 213 -6.91 14.95 -3.62
CA ALA A 213 -5.51 15.08 -3.24
C ALA A 213 -4.89 13.73 -2.89
N LYS A 214 -5.60 12.89 -2.13
CA LYS A 214 -5.13 11.54 -1.78
C LYS A 214 -4.90 10.66 -3.00
N VAL A 215 -5.86 10.59 -3.88
CA VAL A 215 -5.79 9.72 -5.06
C VAL A 215 -4.67 10.14 -6.01
N ILE A 216 -4.45 11.46 -6.21
CA ILE A 216 -3.40 11.93 -7.12
C ILE A 216 -1.99 11.75 -6.57
N GLU A 217 -1.77 11.70 -5.25
CA GLU A 217 -0.45 11.40 -4.67
C GLU A 217 0.08 10.06 -5.15
N ASN A 218 -0.76 9.02 -5.15
CA ASN A 218 -0.40 7.69 -5.59
C ASN A 218 -0.43 7.56 -7.13
N SER A 219 -1.41 8.17 -7.80
CA SER A 219 -1.47 8.17 -9.27
C SER A 219 -0.26 8.86 -9.90
N GLN A 220 0.21 9.96 -9.32
CA GLN A 220 1.41 10.65 -9.78
C GLN A 220 2.66 9.77 -9.63
N ARG A 221 2.79 9.04 -8.53
CA ARG A 221 3.90 8.10 -8.32
C ARG A 221 3.82 6.94 -9.29
N ASP A 222 2.65 6.36 -9.48
CA ASP A 222 2.40 5.27 -10.42
C ASP A 222 2.80 5.64 -11.86
N ILE A 223 2.35 6.80 -12.35
CA ILE A 223 2.68 7.30 -13.70
C ILE A 223 4.18 7.55 -13.85
N ASN A 224 4.85 8.11 -12.84
CA ASN A 224 6.28 8.34 -12.90
C ASN A 224 7.08 7.02 -12.98
N ILE A 225 6.64 5.99 -12.24
CA ILE A 225 7.25 4.66 -12.33
C ILE A 225 6.95 4.03 -13.70
N ALA A 226 5.71 4.16 -14.21
CA ALA A 226 5.36 3.68 -15.55
C ALA A 226 6.24 4.30 -16.64
N PHE A 227 6.52 5.58 -16.54
CA PHE A 227 7.45 6.25 -17.45
C PHE A 227 8.85 5.64 -17.38
N MET A 228 9.38 5.36 -16.17
CA MET A 228 10.67 4.69 -16.02
C MET A 228 10.64 3.26 -16.55
N ASN A 229 9.54 2.54 -16.37
CA ASN A 229 9.34 1.20 -16.89
C ASN A 229 9.33 1.20 -18.43
N GLU A 230 8.61 2.12 -19.05
CA GLU A 230 8.62 2.28 -20.52
C GLU A 230 10.03 2.61 -21.05
N LEU A 231 10.74 3.52 -20.38
CA LEU A 231 12.13 3.83 -20.71
C LEU A 231 13.03 2.59 -20.62
N SER A 232 12.83 1.74 -19.60
CA SER A 232 13.62 0.50 -19.47
C SER A 232 13.40 -0.46 -20.64
N ILE A 233 12.15 -0.58 -21.11
CA ILE A 233 11.81 -1.37 -22.30
C ILE A 233 12.48 -0.80 -23.57
N ILE A 234 12.40 0.52 -23.75
CA ILE A 234 13.00 1.21 -24.90
C ILE A 234 14.52 1.04 -24.90
N PHE A 235 15.17 1.34 -23.76
CA PHE A 235 16.63 1.27 -23.66
C PHE A 235 17.16 -0.15 -23.77
N ASN A 236 16.43 -1.13 -23.23
CA ASN A 236 16.77 -2.54 -23.42
C ASN A 236 16.80 -2.92 -24.92
N LYS A 237 15.79 -2.49 -25.70
CA LYS A 237 15.78 -2.68 -27.17
C LYS A 237 16.92 -1.96 -27.91
N MET A 238 17.41 -0.86 -27.34
CA MET A 238 18.55 -0.09 -27.88
C MET A 238 19.91 -0.63 -27.41
N GLY A 239 19.94 -1.59 -26.48
CA GLY A 239 21.19 -2.08 -25.87
C GLY A 239 21.83 -1.10 -24.90
N ILE A 240 21.04 -0.14 -24.36
CA ILE A 240 21.47 0.89 -23.41
C ILE A 240 21.06 0.48 -22.00
N ASP A 241 21.94 0.72 -21.03
CA ASP A 241 21.65 0.46 -19.62
C ASP A 241 20.79 1.56 -19.02
N THR A 242 19.57 1.24 -18.59
CA THR A 242 18.60 2.19 -18.03
C THR A 242 19.14 2.93 -16.81
N LYS A 243 19.78 2.20 -15.89
CA LYS A 243 20.32 2.79 -14.64
C LYS A 243 21.37 3.86 -14.94
N ALA A 244 22.29 3.58 -15.88
CA ALA A 244 23.30 4.56 -16.29
C ALA A 244 22.69 5.83 -16.91
N VAL A 245 21.60 5.68 -17.70
CA VAL A 245 20.88 6.83 -18.24
C VAL A 245 20.22 7.64 -17.12
N LEU A 246 19.58 6.97 -16.17
CA LEU A 246 18.91 7.64 -15.05
C LEU A 246 19.91 8.32 -14.10
N GLU A 247 21.08 7.74 -13.88
CA GLU A 247 22.19 8.36 -13.14
C GLU A 247 22.66 9.64 -13.83
N ALA A 248 22.89 9.58 -15.15
CA ALA A 248 23.29 10.75 -15.92
C ALA A 248 22.21 11.84 -15.92
N ALA A 249 20.96 11.50 -16.20
CA ALA A 249 19.83 12.44 -16.17
C ALA A 249 19.61 13.04 -14.78
N GLY A 250 19.80 12.22 -13.73
CA GLY A 250 19.65 12.60 -12.32
C GLY A 250 20.68 13.59 -11.80
N THR A 251 21.70 13.94 -12.59
CA THR A 251 22.63 15.05 -12.28
C THR A 251 21.98 16.42 -12.45
N LYS A 252 20.87 16.48 -13.22
CA LYS A 252 20.11 17.72 -13.38
C LYS A 252 19.25 17.99 -12.16
N TRP A 253 19.35 19.18 -11.59
CA TRP A 253 18.72 19.57 -10.31
C TRP A 253 17.19 19.38 -10.24
N ASN A 254 16.49 19.47 -11.38
CA ASN A 254 15.03 19.35 -11.45
C ASN A 254 14.56 18.00 -12.04
N PHE A 255 15.45 17.02 -12.18
CA PHE A 255 15.06 15.67 -12.60
C PHE A 255 14.48 14.90 -11.41
N LEU A 256 13.26 14.41 -11.55
CA LEU A 256 12.62 13.62 -10.52
C LEU A 256 13.16 12.19 -10.56
N LYS A 257 13.75 11.75 -9.44
CA LYS A 257 14.40 10.44 -9.34
C LYS A 257 13.37 9.35 -9.06
N PHE A 258 12.85 8.73 -10.12
CA PHE A 258 12.12 7.48 -10.10
C PHE A 258 12.92 6.39 -10.81
N PHE A 259 12.64 5.15 -10.51
CA PHE A 259 13.35 3.99 -11.07
C PHE A 259 12.33 2.97 -11.59
N PRO A 260 12.69 2.14 -12.60
CA PRO A 260 11.83 1.06 -13.05
C PRO A 260 11.69 -0.01 -11.97
N GLY A 261 10.60 -0.77 -12.04
CA GLY A 261 10.35 -1.88 -11.12
C GLY A 261 8.90 -2.34 -11.14
N LEU A 262 8.63 -3.36 -10.36
CA LEU A 262 7.28 -3.89 -10.15
C LEU A 262 6.48 -2.94 -9.24
N VAL A 263 5.25 -2.65 -9.58
CA VAL A 263 4.37 -1.74 -8.84
C VAL A 263 3.23 -2.53 -8.20
N GLY A 264 3.46 -3.00 -6.99
CA GLY A 264 2.50 -3.74 -6.17
C GLY A 264 1.99 -2.95 -4.96
N GLY A 265 1.40 -3.67 -4.00
CA GLY A 265 0.88 -3.15 -2.74
C GLY A 265 -0.51 -2.56 -2.83
N HIS A 266 -0.98 -2.03 -1.68
CA HIS A 266 -2.38 -1.62 -1.50
C HIS A 266 -2.74 -0.26 -2.09
N CYS A 267 -1.76 0.59 -2.35
CA CYS A 267 -2.01 2.00 -2.64
C CYS A 267 -1.66 2.36 -4.08
N ILE A 268 -0.38 2.24 -4.47
CA ILE A 268 0.09 2.75 -5.78
C ILE A 268 -0.57 2.00 -6.94
N GLY A 269 -0.74 0.68 -6.82
CA GLY A 269 -1.38 -0.14 -7.83
C GLY A 269 -2.92 -0.12 -7.81
N VAL A 270 -3.54 0.51 -6.81
CA VAL A 270 -4.99 0.49 -6.55
C VAL A 270 -5.64 1.86 -6.71
N ASP A 271 -5.12 2.89 -6.05
CA ASP A 271 -5.73 4.23 -6.01
C ASP A 271 -5.96 4.85 -7.40
N PRO A 272 -5.08 4.66 -8.43
CA PRO A 272 -5.35 5.17 -9.76
C PRO A 272 -6.67 4.68 -10.36
N TYR A 273 -7.09 3.45 -10.08
CA TYR A 273 -8.36 2.91 -10.56
C TYR A 273 -9.57 3.63 -9.98
N TYR A 274 -9.49 4.13 -8.75
CA TYR A 274 -10.54 4.95 -8.15
C TYR A 274 -10.81 6.20 -8.99
N LEU A 275 -9.75 6.89 -9.41
CA LEU A 275 -9.88 8.11 -10.20
C LEU A 275 -10.35 7.83 -11.64
N THR A 276 -9.82 6.77 -12.27
CA THR A 276 -10.23 6.39 -13.64
C THR A 276 -11.67 5.92 -13.69
N TYR A 277 -12.13 5.18 -12.67
CA TYR A 277 -13.54 4.78 -12.53
C TYR A 277 -14.47 6.01 -12.46
N LYS A 278 -14.12 7.01 -11.65
CA LYS A 278 -14.91 8.24 -11.58
C LYS A 278 -14.88 9.03 -12.90
N ALA A 279 -13.74 9.05 -13.58
CA ALA A 279 -13.61 9.68 -14.89
C ALA A 279 -14.55 9.03 -15.92
N GLU A 280 -14.59 7.71 -15.99
CA GLU A 280 -15.52 6.96 -16.87
C GLU A 280 -16.99 7.29 -16.58
N GLN A 281 -17.37 7.36 -15.30
CA GLN A 281 -18.73 7.77 -14.92
C GLN A 281 -19.08 9.17 -15.41
N LEU A 282 -18.09 10.04 -15.56
CA LEU A 282 -18.26 11.42 -16.07
C LEU A 282 -18.12 11.49 -17.60
N GLY A 283 -17.95 10.36 -18.28
CA GLY A 283 -17.79 10.28 -19.72
C GLY A 283 -16.39 10.65 -20.23
N TYR A 284 -15.37 10.63 -19.36
CA TYR A 284 -13.97 10.87 -19.74
C TYR A 284 -13.14 9.60 -19.60
N HIS A 285 -12.69 9.06 -20.73
CA HIS A 285 -11.75 7.94 -20.74
C HIS A 285 -10.33 8.42 -20.44
N SER A 286 -9.77 7.97 -19.31
CA SER A 286 -8.44 8.38 -18.86
C SER A 286 -7.35 7.87 -19.81
N GLN A 287 -6.55 8.77 -20.38
CA GLN A 287 -5.50 8.43 -21.34
C GLN A 287 -4.17 8.12 -20.65
N VAL A 288 -3.71 9.00 -19.78
CA VAL A 288 -2.38 8.92 -19.14
C VAL A 288 -2.36 7.88 -18.02
N ILE A 289 -3.36 7.92 -17.13
CA ILE A 289 -3.39 7.05 -15.95
C ILE A 289 -3.54 5.58 -16.37
N LEU A 290 -4.49 5.26 -17.26
CA LEU A 290 -4.70 3.89 -17.73
C LEU A 290 -3.52 3.38 -18.57
N ALA A 291 -2.88 4.22 -19.39
CA ALA A 291 -1.67 3.83 -20.09
C ALA A 291 -0.53 3.49 -19.12
N GLY A 292 -0.34 4.32 -18.08
CA GLY A 292 0.65 4.05 -17.03
C GLY A 292 0.37 2.75 -16.29
N ARG A 293 -0.88 2.52 -15.89
CA ARG A 293 -1.29 1.26 -15.23
C ARG A 293 -0.97 0.03 -16.08
N ARG A 294 -1.34 0.06 -17.37
CA ARG A 294 -1.07 -1.07 -18.27
C ARG A 294 0.42 -1.36 -18.38
N ILE A 295 1.27 -0.32 -18.50
CA ILE A 295 2.73 -0.51 -18.53
C ILE A 295 3.20 -1.18 -17.24
N ASN A 296 2.76 -0.68 -16.07
CA ASN A 296 3.18 -1.23 -14.78
C ASN A 296 2.67 -2.66 -14.56
N ASP A 297 1.45 -2.96 -14.97
CA ASP A 297 0.86 -4.31 -14.86
C ASP A 297 1.59 -5.34 -15.75
N ASP A 298 2.07 -4.93 -16.93
CA ASP A 298 2.79 -5.81 -17.87
C ASP A 298 4.26 -6.05 -17.47
N MET A 299 4.80 -5.38 -16.45
CA MET A 299 6.22 -5.50 -16.10
C MET A 299 6.62 -6.88 -15.60
N GLY A 300 5.77 -7.58 -14.85
CA GLY A 300 6.04 -8.95 -14.43
C GLY A 300 6.23 -9.89 -15.61
N LYS A 301 5.34 -9.81 -16.58
CA LYS A 301 5.44 -10.52 -17.87
C LYS A 301 6.74 -10.17 -18.60
N TYR A 302 7.05 -8.88 -18.72
CA TYR A 302 8.28 -8.42 -19.41
C TYR A 302 9.55 -8.97 -18.74
N VAL A 303 9.61 -9.06 -17.42
CA VAL A 303 10.73 -9.68 -16.69
C VAL A 303 10.83 -11.16 -17.04
N ALA A 304 9.74 -11.93 -16.96
CA ALA A 304 9.73 -13.35 -17.25
C ALA A 304 10.14 -13.66 -18.70
N GLU A 305 9.66 -12.89 -19.69
CA GLU A 305 10.08 -13.01 -21.08
C GLU A 305 11.61 -12.79 -21.25
N ASN A 306 12.20 -11.86 -20.49
CA ASN A 306 13.65 -11.63 -20.55
C ASN A 306 14.43 -12.75 -19.86
N VAL A 307 13.90 -13.36 -18.77
CA VAL A 307 14.46 -14.59 -18.20
C VAL A 307 14.55 -15.69 -19.26
N VAL A 308 13.44 -15.95 -19.97
CA VAL A 308 13.37 -16.98 -21.03
C VAL A 308 14.36 -16.68 -22.15
N LYS A 309 14.44 -15.44 -22.62
CA LYS A 309 15.43 -15.01 -23.66
C LYS A 309 16.87 -15.26 -23.20
N LYS A 310 17.17 -15.00 -21.92
CA LYS A 310 18.51 -15.24 -21.35
C LYS A 310 18.81 -16.72 -21.19
N LEU A 311 17.82 -17.54 -20.78
CA LEU A 311 17.98 -19.01 -20.74
C LEU A 311 18.30 -19.58 -22.14
N ILE A 312 17.59 -19.13 -23.17
CA ILE A 312 17.88 -19.52 -24.56
C ILE A 312 19.31 -19.09 -24.97
N ALA A 313 19.71 -17.86 -24.66
CA ALA A 313 21.05 -17.36 -24.96
C ALA A 313 22.15 -18.14 -24.20
N ALA A 314 21.85 -18.62 -22.99
CA ALA A 314 22.71 -19.49 -22.18
C ALA A 314 22.74 -20.97 -22.67
N GLY A 315 22.00 -21.29 -23.75
CA GLY A 315 21.91 -22.67 -24.27
C GLY A 315 21.11 -23.63 -23.40
N LYS A 316 20.23 -23.10 -22.52
CA LYS A 316 19.41 -23.93 -21.63
C LYS A 316 18.11 -24.36 -22.30
N ASN A 317 17.64 -25.58 -21.97
CA ASN A 317 16.28 -25.99 -22.34
C ASN A 317 15.28 -25.29 -21.42
N VAL A 318 14.46 -24.40 -21.96
CA VAL A 318 13.53 -23.56 -21.19
C VAL A 318 12.58 -24.40 -20.35
N LYS A 319 12.01 -25.46 -20.93
CA LYS A 319 11.03 -26.32 -20.26
C LYS A 319 11.56 -27.03 -19.02
N ASP A 320 12.85 -27.37 -19.00
CA ASP A 320 13.51 -28.10 -17.92
C ASP A 320 14.36 -27.17 -17.02
N ALA A 321 14.32 -25.86 -17.27
CA ALA A 321 15.17 -24.89 -16.57
C ALA A 321 14.74 -24.77 -15.09
N LYS A 322 15.73 -24.90 -14.21
CA LYS A 322 15.57 -24.65 -12.79
C LYS A 322 15.72 -23.14 -12.53
N VAL A 323 14.65 -22.50 -12.08
CA VAL A 323 14.61 -21.05 -11.83
C VAL A 323 14.34 -20.79 -10.36
N ALA A 324 15.08 -19.88 -9.75
CA ALA A 324 14.79 -19.36 -8.42
C ALA A 324 14.37 -17.89 -8.47
N ILE A 325 13.43 -17.51 -7.63
CA ILE A 325 13.02 -16.14 -7.38
C ILE A 325 13.37 -15.79 -5.94
N LEU A 326 14.17 -14.74 -5.75
CA LEU A 326 14.55 -14.20 -4.46
C LEU A 326 13.76 -12.91 -4.20
N GLY A 327 12.91 -12.96 -3.18
CA GLY A 327 11.96 -11.91 -2.83
C GLY A 327 10.59 -12.08 -3.48
N PHE A 328 9.55 -12.02 -2.65
CA PHE A 328 8.14 -12.17 -3.05
C PHE A 328 7.26 -11.03 -2.52
N THR A 329 7.69 -10.34 -1.46
CA THR A 329 6.93 -9.23 -0.90
C THR A 329 6.73 -8.09 -1.91
N PHE A 330 5.71 -7.26 -1.71
CA PHE A 330 5.46 -6.15 -2.63
C PHE A 330 6.49 -5.01 -2.49
N LYS A 331 7.24 -4.98 -1.37
CA LYS A 331 8.19 -3.92 -1.03
C LYS A 331 9.36 -4.49 -0.20
N GLU A 332 10.50 -3.85 -0.33
CA GLU A 332 11.72 -4.19 0.39
C GLU A 332 11.52 -4.13 1.92
N ASN A 333 12.03 -5.13 2.62
CA ASN A 333 12.05 -5.23 4.09
C ASN A 333 10.67 -5.09 4.77
N CYS A 334 9.62 -5.47 4.09
CA CYS A 334 8.25 -5.49 4.58
C CYS A 334 7.68 -6.91 4.42
N PRO A 335 7.08 -7.53 5.45
CA PRO A 335 6.60 -8.92 5.36
C PRO A 335 5.33 -9.09 4.51
N ASP A 336 4.66 -8.02 4.15
CA ASP A 336 3.37 -7.99 3.44
C ASP A 336 3.52 -8.49 1.99
N THR A 337 2.78 -9.53 1.64
CA THR A 337 2.78 -10.14 0.30
C THR A 337 1.59 -9.72 -0.57
N ARG A 338 0.62 -9.00 -0.01
CA ARG A 338 -0.62 -8.65 -0.70
C ARG A 338 -0.34 -7.77 -1.93
N ASN A 339 -1.00 -8.11 -3.04
CA ASN A 339 -0.82 -7.45 -4.33
C ASN A 339 0.64 -7.39 -4.81
N THR A 340 1.45 -8.38 -4.45
CA THR A 340 2.80 -8.51 -5.01
C THR A 340 2.71 -8.75 -6.52
N ARG A 341 3.56 -8.08 -7.28
CA ARG A 341 3.67 -8.28 -8.74
C ARG A 341 4.70 -9.34 -9.12
N VAL A 342 5.36 -9.94 -8.13
CA VAL A 342 6.22 -11.10 -8.34
C VAL A 342 5.39 -12.30 -8.78
N ILE A 343 4.13 -12.38 -8.36
CA ILE A 343 3.21 -13.42 -8.83
C ILE A 343 3.01 -13.39 -10.37
N ASP A 344 3.08 -12.21 -10.99
CA ASP A 344 2.95 -12.08 -12.44
C ASP A 344 4.17 -12.69 -13.16
N ILE A 345 5.37 -12.59 -12.57
CA ILE A 345 6.57 -13.28 -13.08
C ILE A 345 6.37 -14.79 -13.00
N ILE A 346 5.87 -15.29 -11.87
CA ILE A 346 5.63 -16.72 -11.64
C ILE A 346 4.62 -17.26 -12.65
N ASN A 347 3.51 -16.56 -12.81
CA ASN A 347 2.43 -16.96 -13.73
C ASN A 347 2.92 -16.98 -15.18
N GLU A 348 3.66 -15.96 -15.62
CA GLU A 348 4.21 -15.93 -16.98
C GLU A 348 5.27 -17.03 -17.19
N LEU A 349 6.14 -17.32 -16.20
CA LEU A 349 7.09 -18.43 -16.30
C LEU A 349 6.36 -19.77 -16.41
N ALA A 350 5.21 -19.94 -15.74
CA ALA A 350 4.39 -21.13 -15.84
C ALA A 350 3.84 -21.38 -17.26
N GLU A 351 3.57 -20.34 -18.03
CA GLU A 351 3.18 -20.44 -19.45
C GLU A 351 4.29 -21.09 -20.31
N TYR A 352 5.55 -20.96 -19.89
CA TYR A 352 6.69 -21.64 -20.52
C TYR A 352 6.99 -23.01 -19.90
N GLY A 353 6.18 -23.48 -18.94
CA GLY A 353 6.36 -24.76 -18.24
C GLY A 353 7.38 -24.72 -17.11
N ILE A 354 7.77 -23.52 -16.63
CA ILE A 354 8.73 -23.34 -15.54
C ILE A 354 7.97 -23.12 -14.22
N THR A 355 8.26 -23.92 -13.22
CA THR A 355 7.80 -23.69 -11.84
C THR A 355 8.99 -23.24 -11.01
N PRO A 356 9.12 -21.95 -10.67
CA PRO A 356 10.28 -21.44 -9.94
C PRO A 356 10.22 -21.83 -8.45
N ALA A 357 11.40 -22.04 -7.86
CA ALA A 357 11.54 -22.04 -6.40
C ALA A 357 11.51 -20.59 -5.91
N VAL A 358 10.63 -20.28 -4.96
CA VAL A 358 10.49 -18.91 -4.42
C VAL A 358 11.05 -18.89 -3.01
N ALA A 359 11.99 -18.00 -2.73
CA ALA A 359 12.55 -17.80 -1.40
C ALA A 359 12.45 -16.31 -1.01
N ASP A 360 11.93 -16.05 0.20
CA ASP A 360 11.86 -14.73 0.76
C ASP A 360 12.07 -14.80 2.29
N PRO A 361 13.14 -14.18 2.84
CA PRO A 361 13.44 -14.25 4.26
C PRO A 361 12.56 -13.34 5.12
N VAL A 362 11.78 -12.44 4.49
CA VAL A 362 10.99 -11.40 5.17
C VAL A 362 9.50 -11.68 5.07
N ALA A 363 9.05 -12.33 3.97
CA ALA A 363 7.64 -12.54 3.67
C ALA A 363 6.91 -13.33 4.76
N ASP A 364 5.65 -12.97 5.00
CA ASP A 364 4.73 -13.79 5.79
C ASP A 364 4.38 -15.06 5.00
N ALA A 365 4.91 -16.20 5.48
CA ALA A 365 4.76 -17.49 4.81
C ALA A 365 3.30 -17.98 4.78
N GLU A 366 2.52 -17.69 5.83
CA GLU A 366 1.11 -18.07 5.90
C GLU A 366 0.28 -17.24 4.90
N GLU A 367 0.55 -15.95 4.81
CA GLU A 367 -0.10 -15.06 3.86
C GLU A 367 0.22 -15.46 2.40
N GLY A 368 1.49 -15.76 2.09
CA GLY A 368 1.91 -16.23 0.78
C GLY A 368 1.22 -17.53 0.36
N LYS A 369 1.06 -18.47 1.29
CA LYS A 369 0.37 -19.73 1.06
C LYS A 369 -1.13 -19.56 0.87
N GLN A 370 -1.80 -18.75 1.72
CA GLN A 370 -3.25 -18.57 1.70
C GLN A 370 -3.71 -17.80 0.45
N HIS A 371 -3.00 -16.74 0.07
CA HIS A 371 -3.42 -15.88 -1.03
C HIS A 371 -2.95 -16.32 -2.41
N TYR A 372 -1.78 -16.96 -2.48
CA TYR A 372 -1.14 -17.28 -3.77
C TYR A 372 -0.82 -18.76 -3.95
N GLY A 373 -0.98 -19.59 -2.91
CA GLY A 373 -0.58 -21.00 -2.95
C GLY A 373 0.94 -21.19 -3.00
N ILE A 374 1.73 -20.17 -2.65
CA ILE A 374 3.18 -20.22 -2.70
C ILE A 374 3.72 -20.74 -1.37
N GLU A 375 4.54 -21.79 -1.43
CA GLU A 375 5.34 -22.26 -0.31
C GLU A 375 6.77 -21.77 -0.49
N PHE A 376 7.26 -20.95 0.46
CA PHE A 376 8.62 -20.42 0.38
C PHE A 376 9.65 -21.49 0.70
N ALA A 377 10.65 -21.59 -0.16
CA ALA A 377 11.82 -22.42 0.08
C ALA A 377 12.76 -21.72 1.09
N ASP A 378 13.45 -22.51 1.90
CA ASP A 378 14.60 -21.99 2.65
C ASP A 378 15.69 -21.58 1.65
N ILE A 379 16.17 -20.34 1.74
CA ILE A 379 17.17 -19.80 0.83
C ILE A 379 18.45 -20.66 0.79
N GLY A 380 18.81 -21.30 1.90
CA GLY A 380 19.97 -22.21 1.98
C GLY A 380 19.80 -23.51 1.19
N THR A 381 18.55 -23.86 0.81
CA THR A 381 18.24 -25.03 -0.02
C THR A 381 18.19 -24.70 -1.51
N VAL A 382 18.18 -23.44 -1.89
CA VAL A 382 18.16 -22.98 -3.30
C VAL A 382 19.55 -23.24 -3.90
N LYS A 383 19.66 -24.26 -4.75
CA LYS A 383 20.93 -24.69 -5.38
C LYS A 383 20.69 -25.27 -6.76
N GLU A 384 21.75 -25.36 -7.55
CA GLU A 384 21.74 -25.97 -8.89
C GLU A 384 20.76 -25.29 -9.85
N MET A 385 20.59 -23.97 -9.75
CA MET A 385 19.72 -23.19 -10.60
C MET A 385 20.36 -22.86 -11.94
N ASP A 386 19.56 -22.78 -12.98
CA ASP A 386 19.95 -22.23 -14.30
C ASP A 386 19.73 -20.72 -14.35
N ALA A 387 18.71 -20.22 -13.66
CA ALA A 387 18.43 -18.79 -13.52
C ALA A 387 18.08 -18.41 -12.07
N VAL A 388 18.57 -17.24 -11.66
CA VAL A 388 18.23 -16.60 -10.39
C VAL A 388 17.66 -15.20 -10.66
N ILE A 389 16.50 -14.91 -10.11
CA ILE A 389 15.80 -13.63 -10.26
C ILE A 389 15.78 -12.95 -8.89
N ILE A 390 16.45 -11.81 -8.75
CA ILE A 390 16.30 -10.93 -7.58
C ILE A 390 15.14 -10.00 -7.87
N ALA A 391 13.95 -10.37 -7.39
CA ALA A 391 12.71 -9.65 -7.67
C ALA A 391 12.46 -8.49 -6.71
N VAL A 392 12.88 -8.62 -5.45
CA VAL A 392 12.75 -7.60 -4.40
C VAL A 392 14.13 -7.31 -3.81
N GLY A 393 14.43 -6.02 -3.59
CA GLY A 393 15.73 -5.58 -3.08
C GLY A 393 15.82 -5.58 -1.54
N HIS A 394 15.59 -6.72 -0.89
CA HIS A 394 15.80 -6.83 0.56
C HIS A 394 17.25 -6.53 0.95
N THR A 395 17.43 -5.93 2.11
CA THR A 395 18.77 -5.62 2.64
C THR A 395 19.68 -6.84 2.67
N GLU A 396 19.13 -8.02 2.94
CA GLU A 396 19.85 -9.29 2.94
C GLU A 396 20.44 -9.57 1.55
N PHE A 397 19.66 -9.45 0.49
CA PHE A 397 20.13 -9.71 -0.88
C PHE A 397 21.14 -8.68 -1.37
N MET A 398 21.03 -7.43 -0.91
CA MET A 398 21.98 -6.37 -1.22
C MET A 398 23.36 -6.62 -0.61
N SER A 399 23.45 -7.45 0.44
CA SER A 399 24.69 -7.81 1.10
C SER A 399 25.43 -8.99 0.45
N PHE A 400 24.80 -9.68 -0.53
CA PHE A 400 25.38 -10.84 -1.17
C PHE A 400 26.64 -10.48 -1.95
N ALA A 401 27.75 -11.17 -1.63
CA ALA A 401 28.94 -11.17 -2.46
C ALA A 401 28.74 -12.11 -3.68
N MET A 402 29.64 -12.02 -4.64
CA MET A 402 29.57 -12.89 -5.84
C MET A 402 29.51 -14.38 -5.49
N ASN A 403 30.25 -14.82 -4.48
CA ASN A 403 30.25 -16.23 -4.07
C ASN A 403 28.89 -16.67 -3.52
N ASP A 404 28.16 -15.77 -2.84
CA ASP A 404 26.83 -16.08 -2.32
C ASP A 404 25.85 -16.28 -3.48
N ILE A 405 25.88 -15.36 -4.47
CA ILE A 405 25.09 -15.49 -5.70
C ILE A 405 25.48 -16.74 -6.49
N ASP A 406 26.77 -17.03 -6.60
CA ASP A 406 27.27 -18.20 -7.33
C ASP A 406 26.81 -19.51 -6.70
N SER A 407 26.64 -19.55 -5.39
CA SER A 407 26.20 -20.74 -4.64
C SER A 407 24.80 -21.22 -5.01
N PHE A 408 23.96 -20.38 -5.60
CA PHE A 408 22.63 -20.76 -6.08
C PHE A 408 22.67 -21.52 -7.39
N PHE A 409 23.70 -21.36 -8.19
CA PHE A 409 23.79 -21.92 -9.53
C PHE A 409 24.36 -23.34 -9.54
N ALA A 410 24.04 -24.09 -10.59
CA ALA A 410 24.72 -25.34 -10.90
C ALA A 410 26.20 -25.06 -11.21
N ASN A 411 27.06 -26.02 -10.83
CA ASN A 411 28.47 -25.95 -11.17
C ASN A 411 28.67 -25.87 -12.69
N GLY A 412 29.53 -24.98 -13.14
CA GLY A 412 29.81 -24.80 -14.56
C GLY A 412 30.35 -23.43 -14.91
N ASP A 413 30.48 -23.20 -16.21
CA ASP A 413 30.87 -21.90 -16.74
C ASP A 413 29.79 -20.86 -16.46
N ASN A 414 30.20 -19.64 -16.11
CA ASN A 414 29.29 -18.52 -15.82
C ASN A 414 28.46 -18.12 -17.04
N SER A 415 28.89 -18.41 -18.27
CA SER A 415 28.09 -18.15 -19.48
C SER A 415 26.76 -18.92 -19.53
N GLY A 416 26.67 -20.01 -18.77
CA GLY A 416 25.44 -20.80 -18.58
C GLY A 416 24.58 -20.38 -17.39
N LYS A 417 24.97 -19.34 -16.64
CA LYS A 417 24.26 -18.85 -15.44
C LYS A 417 23.49 -17.57 -15.78
N VAL A 418 22.17 -17.60 -15.62
CA VAL A 418 21.28 -16.45 -15.88
C VAL A 418 21.00 -15.71 -14.59
N LEU A 419 21.39 -14.45 -14.51
CA LEU A 419 21.16 -13.60 -13.34
C LEU A 419 20.29 -12.38 -13.73
N VAL A 420 19.08 -12.34 -13.21
CA VAL A 420 18.10 -11.28 -13.46
C VAL A 420 17.95 -10.45 -12.19
N ASP A 421 18.31 -9.18 -12.27
CA ASP A 421 18.29 -8.23 -11.15
C ASP A 421 17.23 -7.16 -11.41
N VAL A 422 15.99 -7.43 -11.02
CA VAL A 422 14.85 -6.55 -11.33
C VAL A 422 15.03 -5.14 -10.77
N LYS A 423 15.62 -5.03 -9.59
CA LYS A 423 15.81 -3.73 -8.90
C LYS A 423 17.17 -3.07 -9.17
N GLY A 424 18.07 -3.74 -9.87
CA GLY A 424 19.41 -3.23 -10.16
C GLY A 424 20.24 -3.04 -8.89
N VAL A 425 20.10 -3.94 -7.90
CA VAL A 425 20.80 -3.87 -6.61
C VAL A 425 22.27 -4.33 -6.71
N LEU A 426 22.57 -5.20 -7.69
CA LEU A 426 23.91 -5.71 -7.90
C LEU A 426 24.74 -4.82 -8.85
N ASP A 427 26.07 -4.91 -8.72
CA ASP A 427 26.96 -4.24 -9.68
C ASP A 427 27.02 -5.00 -11.02
N ARG A 428 26.36 -4.45 -12.04
CA ARG A 428 26.27 -5.02 -13.37
C ARG A 428 27.65 -5.38 -13.94
N LYS A 429 28.65 -4.50 -13.76
CA LYS A 429 29.98 -4.66 -14.35
C LYS A 429 30.64 -5.93 -13.83
N THR A 430 30.58 -6.13 -12.54
CA THR A 430 31.15 -7.31 -11.84
C THR A 430 30.62 -8.62 -12.45
N TYR A 431 29.30 -8.75 -12.63
CA TYR A 431 28.70 -10.00 -13.13
C TYR A 431 28.89 -10.18 -14.66
N THR A 432 28.82 -9.09 -15.44
CA THR A 432 29.04 -9.19 -16.88
C THR A 432 30.50 -9.50 -17.22
N GLU A 433 31.49 -8.93 -16.53
CA GLU A 433 32.90 -9.25 -16.68
C GLU A 433 33.24 -10.67 -16.23
N ALA A 434 32.52 -11.18 -15.22
CA ALA A 434 32.63 -12.57 -14.78
C ALA A 434 31.96 -13.57 -15.75
N GLY A 435 31.26 -13.10 -16.79
CA GLY A 435 30.67 -13.93 -17.84
C GLY A 435 29.24 -14.36 -17.65
N TYR A 436 28.52 -13.89 -16.61
CA TYR A 436 27.11 -14.21 -16.40
C TYR A 436 26.19 -13.64 -17.50
N GLN A 437 25.12 -14.35 -17.81
CA GLN A 437 24.01 -13.82 -18.60
C GLN A 437 23.18 -12.85 -17.74
N TYR A 438 23.80 -11.71 -17.40
CA TYR A 438 23.17 -10.70 -16.54
C TYR A 438 22.16 -9.84 -17.29
N TRP A 439 21.04 -9.50 -16.63
CA TRP A 439 20.04 -8.57 -17.12
C TRP A 439 19.40 -7.81 -15.96
N ARG A 440 19.01 -6.55 -16.19
CA ARG A 440 18.22 -5.73 -15.25
C ARG A 440 17.24 -4.81 -15.99
N LEU A 441 16.24 -4.27 -15.26
CA LEU A 441 15.35 -3.22 -15.76
C LEU A 441 16.09 -1.90 -16.02
#